data_0cbc960d043830dc6814f9875384eb14
#
_entry.id   0cbc960d043830dc6814f9875384eb14
#
_cell.length_a   1.000
_cell.length_b   1.000
_cell.length_c   1.000
_cell.angle_alpha   90.00
_cell.angle_beta   90.00
_cell.angle_gamma   90.00
#
_symmetry.space_group_name_H-M   'P 1'
#
loop_
_entity.id
_entity.type
_entity.pdbx_description
1 polymer ?
#
loop_
_entity_poly.entity_id
_entity_poly.type
_entity_poly.pdbx_seq_one_letter_code
_entity_poly.pdbx_strand_id
1 'polypeptide(L)'
;MSLYTALQKAKSEEDVKDAYIEALGLKGVNKGLVDIQTPEIWFEAKEAPTPPLLMFEQLLVYVRAARKRGEAIPGFLCVIDREKAALMATEHAMPLLDDKTIVWPKSGSAADKVLAAQIAPTIETHFILYQIDGYEAEFIKAAKDAVREGRIIRTPITPDNLRQVFDKWVAMVGVELGVKREADYAVLFFADIMHDGHTATMANLPARLLFNGNDPVFIMGADQY
;
A
#
# COMPACT_ATOMS: atom_id res chain seq x y z
N MET A 1 7.49 -26.07 9.84
CA MET A 1 6.79 -25.90 11.15
C MET A 1 5.47 -25.22 10.82
N SER A 2 4.34 -25.55 11.51
CA SER A 2 3.08 -24.82 11.24
C SER A 2 3.18 -23.40 11.76
N LEU A 3 2.40 -22.48 11.18
CA LEU A 3 2.30 -21.10 11.65
C LEU A 3 1.86 -21.05 13.11
N TYR A 4 0.83 -21.82 13.48
CA TYR A 4 0.37 -21.92 14.86
C TYR A 4 1.50 -22.29 15.82
N THR A 5 2.28 -23.33 15.50
CA THR A 5 3.40 -23.75 16.34
C THR A 5 4.50 -22.69 16.44
N ALA A 6 4.76 -21.93 15.38
CA ALA A 6 5.71 -20.83 15.38
C ALA A 6 5.23 -19.68 16.29
N LEU A 7 3.96 -19.32 16.19
CA LEU A 7 3.36 -18.25 16.98
C LEU A 7 3.31 -18.57 18.48
N GLN A 8 3.11 -19.85 18.86
CA GLN A 8 3.18 -20.26 20.27
C GLN A 8 4.58 -20.07 20.89
N LYS A 9 5.62 -20.03 20.06
CA LYS A 9 7.00 -19.82 20.49
C LYS A 9 7.46 -18.36 20.38
N ALA A 10 6.70 -17.51 19.70
CA ALA A 10 7.01 -16.10 19.50
C ALA A 10 7.08 -15.37 20.86
N LYS A 11 8.13 -14.57 21.05
CA LYS A 11 8.39 -13.81 22.27
C LYS A 11 8.42 -12.30 22.03
N SER A 12 8.26 -11.91 20.79
CA SER A 12 8.30 -10.52 20.35
C SER A 12 7.39 -10.33 19.13
N GLU A 13 7.06 -9.07 18.84
CA GLU A 13 6.34 -8.71 17.62
C GLU A 13 7.14 -9.09 16.36
N GLU A 14 8.48 -9.01 16.43
CA GLU A 14 9.33 -9.42 15.32
C GLU A 14 9.25 -10.93 15.05
N ASP A 15 9.19 -11.76 16.09
CA ASP A 15 8.97 -13.21 15.93
C ASP A 15 7.61 -13.51 15.29
N VAL A 16 6.59 -12.73 15.62
CA VAL A 16 5.27 -12.84 14.99
C VAL A 16 5.37 -12.50 13.50
N LYS A 17 5.99 -11.37 13.16
CA LYS A 17 6.19 -10.97 11.75
C LYS A 17 6.93 -12.03 10.96
N ASP A 18 8.03 -12.55 11.48
CA ASP A 18 8.83 -13.57 10.81
C ASP A 18 8.07 -14.88 10.60
N ALA A 19 7.27 -15.31 11.58
CA ALA A 19 6.43 -16.50 11.46
C ALA A 19 5.42 -16.38 10.30
N TYR A 20 4.77 -15.21 10.17
CA TYR A 20 3.83 -14.98 9.07
C TYR A 20 4.53 -14.84 7.71
N ILE A 21 5.67 -14.14 7.64
CA ILE A 21 6.47 -14.01 6.41
C ILE A 21 6.87 -15.40 5.90
N GLU A 22 7.36 -16.28 6.78
CA GLU A 22 7.77 -17.64 6.43
C GLU A 22 6.58 -18.49 5.97
N ALA A 23 5.48 -18.52 6.73
CA ALA A 23 4.29 -19.31 6.42
C ALA A 23 3.64 -18.92 5.10
N LEU A 24 3.60 -17.62 4.81
CA LEU A 24 3.04 -17.09 3.57
C LEU A 24 4.04 -17.15 2.40
N GLY A 25 5.34 -17.31 2.67
CA GLY A 25 6.40 -17.31 1.65
C GLY A 25 6.55 -15.96 0.98
N LEU A 26 6.35 -14.86 1.73
CA LEU A 26 6.45 -13.50 1.20
C LEU A 26 7.88 -13.19 0.75
N LYS A 27 8.00 -12.52 -0.40
CA LYS A 27 9.28 -12.09 -0.96
C LYS A 27 9.29 -10.57 -1.15
N GLY A 28 10.49 -9.98 -1.13
CA GLY A 28 10.63 -8.54 -1.33
C GLY A 28 9.98 -7.71 -0.23
N VAL A 29 9.92 -8.27 0.99
CA VAL A 29 9.29 -7.60 2.13
C VAL A 29 10.12 -6.39 2.55
N ASN A 30 9.45 -5.25 2.71
CA ASN A 30 9.99 -4.09 3.40
C ASN A 30 9.38 -4.04 4.82
N LYS A 31 10.23 -3.79 5.81
CA LYS A 31 9.82 -3.56 7.20
C LYS A 31 10.17 -2.12 7.56
N GLY A 32 9.21 -1.34 7.99
CA GLY A 32 9.39 0.07 8.30
C GLY A 32 8.26 0.63 9.14
N LEU A 33 7.64 1.70 8.66
CA LEU A 33 6.45 2.27 9.33
C LEU A 33 5.26 1.31 9.29
N VAL A 34 5.15 0.53 8.22
CA VAL A 34 4.24 -0.62 8.12
C VAL A 34 5.04 -1.86 8.47
N ASP A 35 4.52 -2.72 9.33
CA ASP A 35 5.27 -3.86 9.89
C ASP A 35 5.75 -4.86 8.84
N ILE A 36 4.87 -5.22 7.89
CA ILE A 36 5.22 -6.04 6.73
C ILE A 36 4.59 -5.41 5.50
N GLN A 37 5.41 -5.04 4.53
CA GLN A 37 4.97 -4.36 3.33
C GLN A 37 5.43 -5.11 2.08
N THR A 38 4.47 -5.51 1.24
CA THR A 38 4.70 -5.96 -0.14
C THR A 38 3.87 -5.08 -1.08
N PRO A 39 4.07 -5.14 -2.41
CA PRO A 39 3.24 -4.39 -3.34
C PRO A 39 1.74 -4.71 -3.21
N GLU A 40 1.38 -5.96 -2.90
CA GLU A 40 0.01 -6.47 -2.97
C GLU A 40 -0.72 -6.43 -1.63
N ILE A 41 0.02 -6.57 -0.51
CA ILE A 41 -0.56 -6.70 0.83
C ILE A 41 0.32 -6.04 1.89
N TRP A 42 -0.29 -5.26 2.78
CA TRP A 42 0.36 -4.66 3.93
C TRP A 42 -0.19 -5.23 5.23
N PHE A 43 0.69 -5.39 6.23
CA PHE A 43 0.32 -5.94 7.52
C PHE A 43 0.65 -4.97 8.65
N GLU A 44 -0.25 -4.92 9.63
CA GLU A 44 0.04 -4.44 10.97
C GLU A 44 0.11 -5.65 11.91
N ALA A 45 1.16 -5.73 12.71
CA ALA A 45 1.42 -6.84 13.61
C ALA A 45 1.40 -6.42 15.07
N LYS A 46 1.00 -7.33 15.94
CA LYS A 46 1.11 -7.16 17.39
C LYS A 46 1.59 -8.46 18.03
N GLU A 47 2.40 -8.34 19.08
CA GLU A 47 2.79 -9.51 19.86
C GLU A 47 1.59 -10.09 20.63
N ALA A 48 0.88 -9.24 21.34
CA ALA A 48 -0.27 -9.63 22.15
C ALA A 48 -1.58 -9.60 21.35
N PRO A 49 -2.56 -10.45 21.70
CA PRO A 49 -3.89 -10.41 21.11
C PRO A 49 -4.51 -9.01 21.18
N THR A 50 -4.76 -8.42 20.02
CA THR A 50 -5.23 -7.05 19.89
C THR A 50 -6.51 -7.00 19.04
N PRO A 51 -7.52 -6.18 19.38
CA PRO A 51 -8.72 -6.04 18.57
C PRO A 51 -8.36 -5.67 17.12
N PRO A 52 -8.83 -6.43 16.10
CA PRO A 52 -8.49 -6.16 14.70
C PRO A 52 -8.78 -4.73 14.25
N LEU A 53 -9.89 -4.16 14.72
CA LEU A 53 -10.29 -2.79 14.39
C LEU A 53 -9.21 -1.75 14.76
N LEU A 54 -8.57 -1.89 15.94
CA LEU A 54 -7.50 -0.98 16.36
C LEU A 54 -6.25 -1.11 15.50
N MET A 55 -5.96 -2.31 15.03
CA MET A 55 -4.84 -2.57 14.14
C MET A 55 -5.13 -2.07 12.71
N PHE A 56 -6.35 -2.28 12.21
CA PHE A 56 -6.77 -1.69 10.93
C PHE A 56 -6.75 -0.16 10.97
N GLU A 57 -7.14 0.45 12.07
CA GLU A 57 -7.05 1.91 12.24
C GLU A 57 -5.60 2.39 12.04
N GLN A 58 -4.62 1.79 12.72
CA GLN A 58 -3.21 2.14 12.57
C GLN A 58 -2.73 1.94 11.13
N LEU A 59 -3.04 0.80 10.52
CA LEU A 59 -2.65 0.48 9.16
C LEU A 59 -3.26 1.47 8.14
N LEU A 60 -4.51 1.89 8.33
CA LEU A 60 -5.18 2.86 7.45
C LEU A 60 -4.56 4.26 7.53
N VAL A 61 -4.00 4.66 8.67
CA VAL A 61 -3.24 5.92 8.77
C VAL A 61 -2.03 5.88 7.84
N TYR A 62 -1.32 4.76 7.77
CA TYR A 62 -0.18 4.60 6.85
C TYR A 62 -0.61 4.53 5.38
N VAL A 63 -1.69 3.81 5.08
CA VAL A 63 -2.27 3.74 3.72
C VAL A 63 -2.66 5.14 3.23
N ARG A 64 -3.33 5.93 4.08
CA ARG A 64 -3.70 7.30 3.76
C ARG A 64 -2.49 8.20 3.53
N ALA A 65 -1.46 8.05 4.35
CA ALA A 65 -0.21 8.81 4.19
C ALA A 65 0.49 8.47 2.87
N ALA A 66 0.52 7.20 2.49
CA ALA A 66 1.07 6.77 1.20
C ALA A 66 0.28 7.34 0.01
N ARG A 67 -1.06 7.29 0.06
CA ARG A 67 -1.92 7.93 -0.97
C ARG A 67 -1.64 9.42 -1.11
N LYS A 68 -1.53 10.15 -0.01
CA LYS A 68 -1.21 11.59 -0.05
C LYS A 68 0.13 11.87 -0.72
N ARG A 69 1.10 10.95 -0.62
CA ARG A 69 2.38 11.06 -1.31
C ARG A 69 2.35 10.58 -2.77
N GLY A 70 1.17 10.19 -3.29
CA GLY A 70 1.04 9.64 -4.63
C GLY A 70 1.62 8.24 -4.80
N GLU A 71 1.82 7.50 -3.68
CA GLU A 71 2.30 6.12 -3.72
C GLU A 71 1.16 5.17 -4.07
N ALA A 72 1.50 4.09 -4.79
CA ALA A 72 0.59 2.98 -4.91
C ALA A 72 0.36 2.33 -3.54
N ILE A 73 -0.85 1.88 -3.30
CA ILE A 73 -1.23 1.18 -2.08
C ILE A 73 -1.60 -0.27 -2.40
N PRO A 74 -1.49 -1.19 -1.45
CA PRO A 74 -1.76 -2.60 -1.70
C PRO A 74 -3.25 -2.82 -1.96
N GLY A 75 -3.58 -3.89 -2.69
CA GLY A 75 -4.95 -4.33 -2.89
C GLY A 75 -5.58 -4.95 -1.64
N PHE A 76 -4.75 -5.38 -0.69
CA PHE A 76 -5.20 -6.03 0.53
C PHE A 76 -4.49 -5.49 1.78
N LEU A 77 -5.24 -5.45 2.87
CA LEU A 77 -4.78 -5.11 4.21
C LEU A 77 -4.98 -6.32 5.13
N CYS A 78 -3.98 -6.61 5.93
CA CYS A 78 -4.02 -7.71 6.88
C CYS A 78 -3.54 -7.23 8.25
N VAL A 79 -4.20 -7.67 9.30
CA VAL A 79 -3.76 -7.45 10.67
C VAL A 79 -3.54 -8.79 11.34
N ILE A 80 -2.44 -8.91 12.07
CA ILE A 80 -1.96 -10.20 12.59
C ILE A 80 -1.48 -10.07 14.04
N ASP A 81 -1.78 -11.09 14.83
CA ASP A 81 -1.18 -11.28 16.14
C ASP A 81 -0.89 -12.77 16.39
N ARG A 82 -0.57 -13.15 17.63
CA ARG A 82 -0.22 -14.53 17.99
C ARG A 82 -1.39 -15.52 17.91
N GLU A 83 -2.63 -15.04 17.90
CA GLU A 83 -3.83 -15.88 17.97
C GLU A 83 -4.67 -15.81 16.71
N LYS A 84 -4.64 -14.66 16.03
CA LYS A 84 -5.56 -14.41 14.92
C LYS A 84 -4.94 -13.55 13.81
N ALA A 85 -5.56 -13.65 12.66
CA ALA A 85 -5.33 -12.77 11.51
C ALA A 85 -6.67 -12.27 10.97
N ALA A 86 -6.70 -11.05 10.46
CA ALA A 86 -7.87 -10.55 9.74
C ALA A 86 -7.43 -9.94 8.40
N LEU A 87 -8.13 -10.30 7.34
CA LEU A 87 -7.83 -9.92 5.96
C LEU A 87 -9.00 -9.13 5.36
N MET A 88 -8.69 -8.03 4.68
CA MET A 88 -9.67 -7.17 4.03
C MET A 88 -9.13 -6.65 2.69
N ALA A 89 -9.99 -6.57 1.66
CA ALA A 89 -9.63 -5.83 0.45
C ALA A 89 -9.61 -4.33 0.73
N THR A 90 -8.55 -3.65 0.30
CA THR A 90 -8.34 -2.21 0.56
C THR A 90 -9.45 -1.34 -0.03
N GLU A 91 -10.09 -1.79 -1.10
CA GLU A 91 -11.19 -1.05 -1.75
C GLU A 91 -12.34 -0.72 -0.80
N HIS A 92 -12.60 -1.57 0.19
CA HIS A 92 -13.64 -1.33 1.20
C HIS A 92 -13.31 -0.17 2.13
N ALA A 93 -12.04 0.16 2.31
CA ALA A 93 -11.60 1.30 3.10
C ALA A 93 -11.52 2.61 2.29
N MET A 94 -11.61 2.56 0.95
CA MET A 94 -11.47 3.74 0.11
C MET A 94 -12.44 4.88 0.46
N PRO A 95 -13.74 4.60 0.72
CA PRO A 95 -14.67 5.66 1.12
C PRO A 95 -14.24 6.41 2.39
N LEU A 96 -13.64 5.71 3.35
CA LEU A 96 -13.12 6.32 4.58
C LEU A 96 -11.90 7.21 4.30
N LEU A 97 -11.00 6.74 3.43
CA LEU A 97 -9.80 7.49 3.06
C LEU A 97 -10.11 8.79 2.29
N ASP A 98 -11.24 8.82 1.60
CA ASP A 98 -11.72 9.97 0.82
C ASP A 98 -12.64 10.90 1.63
N ASP A 99 -13.10 10.45 2.79
CA ASP A 99 -13.98 11.24 3.67
C ASP A 99 -13.19 12.38 4.35
N LYS A 100 -13.55 13.61 3.98
CA LYS A 100 -12.93 14.83 4.52
C LYS A 100 -13.41 15.16 5.95
N THR A 101 -14.45 14.51 6.43
CA THR A 101 -14.97 14.74 7.79
C THR A 101 -14.19 13.95 8.84
N ILE A 102 -13.47 12.92 8.43
CA ILE A 102 -12.64 12.10 9.31
C ILE A 102 -11.36 12.86 9.65
N VAL A 103 -11.13 13.05 10.95
CA VAL A 103 -9.90 13.64 11.47
C VAL A 103 -8.87 12.53 11.71
N TRP A 104 -7.90 12.49 10.84
CA TRP A 104 -6.84 11.48 10.89
C TRP A 104 -5.65 11.94 11.73
N PRO A 105 -5.09 11.07 12.58
CA PRO A 105 -3.86 11.37 13.31
C PRO A 105 -2.68 11.56 12.35
N LYS A 106 -1.62 12.19 12.85
CA LYS A 106 -0.39 12.40 12.07
C LYS A 106 0.45 11.13 11.90
N SER A 107 0.28 10.17 12.81
CA SER A 107 1.04 8.91 12.85
C SER A 107 0.12 7.78 13.30
N GLY A 108 0.33 6.57 12.75
CA GLY A 108 -0.29 5.31 13.16
C GLY A 108 0.48 4.57 14.26
N SER A 109 1.47 5.20 14.91
CA SER A 109 2.32 4.53 15.91
C SER A 109 1.58 4.10 17.19
N ALA A 110 0.40 4.66 17.43
CA ALA A 110 -0.49 4.28 18.53
C ALA A 110 -1.94 4.34 18.06
N ALA A 111 -2.74 3.36 18.45
CA ALA A 111 -4.13 3.28 18.06
C ALA A 111 -4.95 4.45 18.64
N ASP A 112 -5.73 5.11 17.80
CA ASP A 112 -6.69 6.15 18.18
C ASP A 112 -8.09 5.52 18.30
N LYS A 113 -8.55 5.36 19.55
CA LYS A 113 -9.85 4.74 19.81
C LYS A 113 -11.04 5.54 19.27
N VAL A 114 -10.90 6.86 19.13
CA VAL A 114 -11.96 7.72 18.59
C VAL A 114 -12.08 7.47 17.07
N LEU A 115 -10.95 7.47 16.39
CA LEU A 115 -10.91 7.14 14.96
C LEU A 115 -11.39 5.70 14.73
N ALA A 116 -10.91 4.74 15.53
CA ALA A 116 -11.35 3.34 15.44
C ALA A 116 -12.87 3.23 15.55
N ALA A 117 -13.51 3.89 16.52
CA ALA A 117 -14.96 3.89 16.65
C ALA A 117 -15.67 4.54 15.44
N GLN A 118 -15.07 5.57 14.85
CA GLN A 118 -15.62 6.24 13.68
C GLN A 118 -15.60 5.36 12.42
N ILE A 119 -14.54 4.57 12.23
CA ILE A 119 -14.38 3.70 11.04
C ILE A 119 -15.02 2.32 11.22
N ALA A 120 -15.35 1.92 12.46
CA ALA A 120 -15.88 0.60 12.81
C ALA A 120 -17.04 0.14 11.91
N PRO A 121 -18.09 0.95 11.65
CA PRO A 121 -19.25 0.52 10.86
C PRO A 121 -18.87 0.04 9.45
N THR A 122 -17.81 0.61 8.88
CA THR A 122 -17.32 0.21 7.56
C THR A 122 -16.35 -0.97 7.65
N ILE A 123 -15.41 -0.93 8.58
CA ILE A 123 -14.31 -1.92 8.62
C ILE A 123 -14.82 -3.28 9.13
N GLU A 124 -15.63 -3.30 10.19
CA GLU A 124 -16.07 -4.55 10.83
C GLU A 124 -16.94 -5.44 9.93
N THR A 125 -17.59 -4.87 8.92
CA THR A 125 -18.42 -5.61 7.97
C THR A 125 -17.64 -6.19 6.78
N HIS A 126 -16.34 -5.85 6.64
CA HIS A 126 -15.60 -6.18 5.41
C HIS A 126 -14.34 -7.02 5.63
N PHE A 127 -13.84 -7.17 6.86
CA PHE A 127 -12.73 -8.09 7.07
C PHE A 127 -13.21 -9.49 7.41
N ILE A 128 -12.40 -10.49 7.04
CA ILE A 128 -12.59 -11.89 7.44
C ILE A 128 -11.58 -12.18 8.55
N LEU A 129 -12.08 -12.62 9.69
CA LEU A 129 -11.28 -12.98 10.85
C LEU A 129 -10.98 -14.50 10.85
N TYR A 130 -9.73 -14.84 11.03
CA TYR A 130 -9.24 -16.22 11.18
C TYR A 130 -8.61 -16.39 12.56
N GLN A 131 -9.12 -17.33 13.36
CA GLN A 131 -8.41 -17.83 14.53
C GLN A 131 -7.34 -18.80 14.02
N ILE A 132 -6.08 -18.54 14.29
CA ILE A 132 -4.99 -19.37 13.74
C ILE A 132 -5.05 -20.77 14.30
N ASP A 133 -5.46 -20.94 15.57
CA ASP A 133 -5.83 -22.25 16.08
C ASP A 133 -7.09 -22.76 15.37
N GLY A 134 -6.92 -23.72 14.50
CA GLY A 134 -7.98 -24.35 13.72
C GLY A 134 -8.23 -23.81 12.30
N TYR A 135 -7.87 -22.57 11.99
CA TYR A 135 -8.10 -21.95 10.66
C TYR A 135 -6.82 -21.44 9.99
N GLU A 136 -5.66 -21.99 10.39
CA GLU A 136 -4.36 -21.64 9.81
C GLU A 136 -4.32 -21.86 8.29
N ALA A 137 -4.82 -23.00 7.82
CA ALA A 137 -4.77 -23.38 6.41
C ALA A 137 -5.63 -22.47 5.53
N GLU A 138 -6.82 -22.11 6.00
CA GLU A 138 -7.76 -21.21 5.33
C GLU A 138 -7.18 -19.80 5.25
N PHE A 139 -6.59 -19.30 6.32
CA PHE A 139 -5.91 -18.01 6.32
C PHE A 139 -4.74 -18.00 5.33
N ILE A 140 -3.84 -18.99 5.40
CA ILE A 140 -2.67 -19.07 4.51
C ILE A 140 -3.12 -19.10 3.04
N LYS A 141 -4.18 -19.87 2.74
CA LYS A 141 -4.75 -19.90 1.40
C LYS A 141 -5.26 -18.54 0.98
N ALA A 142 -6.10 -17.89 1.79
CA ALA A 142 -6.69 -16.58 1.48
C ALA A 142 -5.61 -15.50 1.27
N ALA A 143 -4.60 -15.44 2.14
CA ALA A 143 -3.52 -14.47 2.02
C ALA A 143 -2.63 -14.73 0.79
N LYS A 144 -2.33 -16.00 0.45
CA LYS A 144 -1.60 -16.35 -0.77
C LYS A 144 -2.41 -16.06 -2.04
N ASP A 145 -3.72 -16.26 -2.00
CA ASP A 145 -4.59 -15.91 -3.12
C ASP A 145 -4.61 -14.39 -3.32
N ALA A 146 -4.67 -13.60 -2.25
CA ALA A 146 -4.58 -12.14 -2.29
C ALA A 146 -3.26 -11.65 -2.91
N VAL A 147 -2.12 -12.23 -2.51
CA VAL A 147 -0.81 -11.91 -3.10
C VAL A 147 -0.76 -12.32 -4.58
N ARG A 148 -1.29 -13.49 -4.93
CA ARG A 148 -1.31 -13.99 -6.32
C ARG A 148 -2.23 -13.16 -7.23
N GLU A 149 -3.30 -12.61 -6.69
CA GLU A 149 -4.18 -11.70 -7.42
C GLU A 149 -3.41 -10.47 -7.90
N GLY A 150 -2.34 -10.08 -7.19
CA GLY A 150 -1.42 -9.02 -7.62
C GLY A 150 -2.08 -7.65 -7.70
N ARG A 151 -3.18 -7.45 -6.98
CA ARG A 151 -3.95 -6.20 -7.02
C ARG A 151 -3.18 -5.08 -6.32
N ILE A 152 -2.92 -4.02 -7.07
CA ILE A 152 -2.32 -2.78 -6.57
C ILE A 152 -3.27 -1.64 -6.91
N ILE A 153 -3.61 -0.84 -5.91
CA ILE A 153 -4.45 0.34 -6.12
C ILE A 153 -3.54 1.52 -6.44
N ARG A 154 -3.70 2.03 -7.64
CA ARG A 154 -2.97 3.21 -8.11
C ARG A 154 -3.61 4.47 -7.57
N THR A 155 -2.81 5.35 -7.03
CA THR A 155 -3.29 6.63 -6.53
C THR A 155 -3.42 7.60 -7.71
N PRO A 156 -4.62 8.16 -7.97
CA PRO A 156 -4.77 9.16 -9.01
C PRO A 156 -3.95 10.41 -8.69
N ILE A 157 -3.44 11.05 -9.72
CA ILE A 157 -2.77 12.34 -9.58
C ILE A 157 -3.84 13.40 -9.36
N THR A 158 -3.71 14.13 -8.27
CA THR A 158 -4.62 15.20 -7.86
C THR A 158 -3.82 16.48 -7.56
N PRO A 159 -4.47 17.66 -7.49
CA PRO A 159 -3.77 18.89 -7.08
C PRO A 159 -3.06 18.76 -5.73
N ASP A 160 -3.62 17.95 -4.80
CA ASP A 160 -3.08 17.79 -3.45
C ASP A 160 -1.78 16.96 -3.40
N ASN A 161 -1.57 16.06 -4.35
CA ASN A 161 -0.40 15.19 -4.39
C ASN A 161 0.53 15.44 -5.59
N LEU A 162 0.14 16.31 -6.51
CA LEU A 162 0.86 16.57 -7.76
C LEU A 162 2.35 16.87 -7.55
N ARG A 163 2.67 17.74 -6.59
CA ARG A 163 4.07 18.10 -6.30
C ARG A 163 4.89 16.90 -5.84
N GLN A 164 4.34 16.08 -4.96
CA GLN A 164 5.03 14.91 -4.43
C GLN A 164 5.22 13.83 -5.49
N VAL A 165 4.22 13.63 -6.36
CA VAL A 165 4.31 12.71 -7.51
C VAL A 165 5.38 13.19 -8.47
N PHE A 166 5.40 14.50 -8.79
CA PHE A 166 6.43 15.11 -9.63
C PHE A 166 7.84 14.93 -9.06
N ASP A 167 8.05 15.23 -7.78
CA ASP A 167 9.35 15.09 -7.13
C ASP A 167 9.86 13.63 -7.18
N LYS A 168 8.97 12.65 -6.98
CA LYS A 168 9.33 11.23 -7.14
C LYS A 168 9.66 10.86 -8.58
N TRP A 169 8.86 11.33 -9.53
CA TRP A 169 9.11 11.10 -10.95
C TRP A 169 10.48 11.66 -11.36
N VAL A 170 10.82 12.87 -10.92
CA VAL A 170 12.14 13.50 -11.18
C VAL A 170 13.27 12.65 -10.57
N ALA A 171 13.09 12.17 -9.35
CA ALA A 171 14.09 11.31 -8.71
C ALA A 171 14.33 9.98 -9.45
N MET A 172 13.28 9.43 -10.10
CA MET A 172 13.38 8.19 -10.85
C MET A 172 13.98 8.36 -12.25
N VAL A 173 13.61 9.41 -12.96
CA VAL A 173 13.94 9.57 -14.38
C VAL A 173 14.99 10.68 -14.65
N GLY A 174 15.19 11.57 -13.71
CA GLY A 174 15.99 12.78 -13.91
C GLY A 174 17.44 12.50 -14.34
N VAL A 175 18.07 11.50 -13.75
CA VAL A 175 19.44 11.11 -14.09
C VAL A 175 19.52 10.52 -15.50
N GLU A 176 18.54 9.70 -15.87
CA GLU A 176 18.49 9.00 -17.15
C GLU A 176 18.19 9.97 -18.30
N LEU A 177 17.32 10.94 -18.08
CA LEU A 177 16.96 11.94 -19.08
C LEU A 177 18.02 13.05 -19.25
N GLY A 178 18.95 13.21 -18.30
CA GLY A 178 20.00 14.20 -18.35
C GLY A 178 19.50 15.67 -18.37
N VAL A 179 18.27 15.88 -17.99
CA VAL A 179 17.62 17.21 -17.95
C VAL A 179 18.17 18.01 -16.77
N LYS A 180 18.41 19.30 -16.97
CA LYS A 180 19.09 20.15 -15.97
C LYS A 180 18.18 21.16 -15.28
N ARG A 181 17.04 21.49 -15.90
CA ARG A 181 16.13 22.52 -15.37
C ARG A 181 14.82 21.90 -14.93
N GLU A 182 14.29 22.36 -13.80
CA GLU A 182 13.01 21.88 -13.27
C GLU A 182 11.84 22.10 -14.25
N ALA A 183 11.88 23.20 -15.01
CA ALA A 183 10.86 23.48 -16.02
C ALA A 183 10.82 22.43 -17.14
N ASP A 184 11.97 21.87 -17.53
CA ASP A 184 12.05 20.86 -18.57
C ASP A 184 11.49 19.51 -18.06
N TYR A 185 11.73 19.18 -16.78
CA TYR A 185 11.09 18.03 -16.13
C TYR A 185 9.57 18.17 -16.08
N ALA A 186 9.07 19.37 -15.79
CA ALA A 186 7.64 19.61 -15.75
C ALA A 186 6.97 19.35 -17.09
N VAL A 187 7.57 19.79 -18.20
CA VAL A 187 7.05 19.53 -19.55
C VAL A 187 7.00 18.03 -19.84
N LEU A 188 8.08 17.30 -19.56
CA LEU A 188 8.15 15.85 -19.76
C LEU A 188 7.11 15.09 -18.91
N PHE A 189 6.98 15.47 -17.66
CA PHE A 189 6.04 14.86 -16.73
C PHE A 189 4.59 15.07 -17.18
N PHE A 190 4.20 16.30 -17.55
CA PHE A 190 2.85 16.56 -18.03
C PHE A 190 2.56 15.92 -19.38
N ALA A 191 3.51 15.85 -20.29
CA ALA A 191 3.36 15.16 -21.55
C ALA A 191 3.08 13.66 -21.34
N ASP A 192 3.77 13.04 -20.40
CA ASP A 192 3.57 11.62 -20.07
C ASP A 192 2.21 11.36 -19.42
N ILE A 193 1.75 12.22 -18.53
CA ILE A 193 0.39 12.14 -17.97
C ILE A 193 -0.68 12.27 -19.05
N MET A 194 -0.54 13.25 -19.93
CA MET A 194 -1.49 13.49 -21.02
C MET A 194 -1.55 12.32 -21.98
N HIS A 195 -0.40 11.73 -22.30
CA HIS A 195 -0.32 10.56 -23.18
C HIS A 195 -1.04 9.34 -22.59
N ASP A 196 -0.94 9.10 -21.28
CA ASP A 196 -1.57 7.93 -20.67
C ASP A 196 -3.10 8.06 -20.57
N GLY A 197 -3.63 9.27 -20.64
CA GLY A 197 -5.07 9.55 -20.62
C GLY A 197 -5.77 9.20 -19.31
N HIS A 198 -5.03 8.63 -18.33
CA HIS A 198 -5.51 8.15 -17.05
C HIS A 198 -4.49 8.45 -15.93
N THR A 199 -4.51 7.62 -14.93
CA THR A 199 -3.50 7.63 -13.88
C THR A 199 -2.17 7.13 -14.43
N ALA A 200 -1.28 8.05 -14.71
CA ALA A 200 0.11 7.68 -14.94
C ALA A 200 0.65 6.96 -13.71
N THR A 201 1.31 5.83 -13.93
CA THR A 201 1.93 5.10 -12.84
C THR A 201 3.41 5.33 -12.83
N MET A 202 3.95 5.63 -11.66
CA MET A 202 5.39 5.89 -11.52
C MET A 202 6.26 4.72 -12.03
N ALA A 203 5.72 3.50 -12.03
CA ALA A 203 6.47 2.32 -12.48
C ALA A 203 6.69 2.25 -14.00
N ASN A 204 5.78 2.77 -14.81
CA ASN A 204 5.87 2.67 -16.26
C ASN A 204 6.22 3.98 -16.97
N LEU A 205 6.18 5.12 -16.29
CA LEU A 205 6.58 6.40 -16.88
C LEU A 205 8.00 6.39 -17.46
N PRO A 206 9.04 5.94 -16.71
CA PRO A 206 10.40 5.93 -17.24
C PRO A 206 10.55 5.06 -18.48
N ALA A 207 9.94 3.87 -18.48
CA ALA A 207 10.02 2.96 -19.63
C ALA A 207 9.38 3.58 -20.87
N ARG A 208 8.25 4.27 -20.73
CA ARG A 208 7.57 4.91 -21.86
C ARG A 208 8.39 6.05 -22.45
N LEU A 209 8.98 6.89 -21.60
CA LEU A 209 9.86 7.96 -22.05
C LEU A 209 11.08 7.44 -22.83
N LEU A 210 11.66 6.32 -22.39
CA LEU A 210 12.81 5.71 -23.05
C LEU A 210 12.45 5.04 -24.37
N PHE A 211 11.25 4.46 -24.48
CA PHE A 211 10.83 3.73 -25.68
C PHE A 211 10.28 4.60 -26.81
N ASN A 212 9.94 5.84 -26.55
CA ASN A 212 9.35 6.72 -27.56
C ASN A 212 10.38 7.42 -28.48
N GLY A 213 11.60 6.95 -28.50
CA GLY A 213 12.60 7.36 -29.49
C GLY A 213 13.41 8.60 -29.13
N ASN A 214 13.82 9.38 -30.14
CA ASN A 214 14.79 10.46 -29.98
C ASN A 214 14.23 11.73 -29.31
N ASP A 215 12.91 11.90 -29.35
CA ASP A 215 12.21 12.99 -28.70
C ASP A 215 10.93 12.45 -28.02
N PRO A 216 11.05 11.90 -26.84
CA PRO A 216 9.94 11.26 -26.13
C PRO A 216 8.79 12.23 -25.83
N VAL A 217 9.09 13.49 -25.55
CA VAL A 217 8.06 14.49 -25.26
C VAL A 217 7.21 14.78 -26.45
N PHE A 218 7.83 14.99 -27.60
CA PHE A 218 7.14 15.31 -28.83
C PHE A 218 6.27 14.16 -29.33
N ILE A 219 6.83 12.97 -29.36
CA ILE A 219 6.11 11.76 -29.82
C ILE A 219 4.91 11.47 -28.93
N MET A 220 5.09 11.56 -27.62
CA MET A 220 4.00 11.31 -26.67
C MET A 220 2.86 12.32 -26.81
N GLY A 221 3.16 13.57 -27.07
CA GLY A 221 2.15 14.60 -27.33
C GLY A 221 1.45 14.45 -28.67
N ALA A 222 2.15 13.97 -29.70
CA ALA A 222 1.63 13.82 -31.05
C ALA A 222 0.64 12.65 -31.20
N ASP A 223 0.87 11.56 -30.52
CA ASP A 223 0.03 10.36 -30.60
C ASP A 223 -1.36 10.51 -29.95
N GLN A 224 -1.58 11.59 -29.24
CA GLN A 224 -2.86 11.88 -28.57
C GLN A 224 -3.77 12.80 -29.39
N TYR A 225 -3.25 13.45 -30.44
CA TYR A 225 -3.93 14.43 -31.25
C TYR A 225 -3.81 14.09 -32.74
#